data_cab7ac06e9172e689178b0ff753d6da6
#
_entry.id   cab7ac06e9172e689178b0ff753d6da6
#
_cell.length_a   1.000
_cell.length_b   1.000
_cell.length_c   1.000
_cell.angle_alpha   90.00
_cell.angle_beta   90.00
_cell.angle_gamma   90.00
#
_symmetry.space_group_name_H-M   'P 1'
#
loop_
_entity.id
_entity.type
_entity.pdbx_description
1 polymer ?
#
loop_
_entity_poly.entity_id
_entity_poly.type
_entity_poly.pdbx_seq_one_letter_code
_entity_poly.pdbx_strand_id
1 'polypeptide(L)'
;LYYHKWMKCAGLPKWVLFLTALSLAPPVGAQDTDPAVTAPGDESSSKRPPAVEFEPARFDWGGASQQSFLFLTVQHGLRITQKKTRQEFGGAFFGDWARSVRGVGGWNDGDSIFTNYIAHPMQGGVSGFIQIQNDPRGRNLELGKDRAYWNSRLRALGWAAIYSTQFELGPYSESAIGNVGKKKGTGGLVDLVVTPTGGLGAIVAEDWLDRFVVRKLEERAGSRGKARFYRVVFNPQRGFANLLRGKVPWHRDTRPLPERKEP
;
A
#
# COMPACT_ATOMS: atom_id res chain seq x y z
N LEU A 1 -3.96 33.76 26.62
CA LEU A 1 -2.49 33.77 26.34
C LEU A 1 -1.93 32.45 25.88
N TYR A 2 -2.78 31.54 25.35
CA TYR A 2 -2.35 30.16 24.88
C TYR A 2 -2.59 29.95 23.38
N TYR A 3 -2.96 30.95 22.59
CA TYR A 3 -3.36 30.77 21.18
C TYR A 3 -2.26 31.05 20.14
N HIS A 4 -1.03 31.41 20.53
CA HIS A 4 0.00 31.89 19.59
C HIS A 4 1.16 30.92 19.33
N LYS A 5 1.06 29.61 19.71
CA LYS A 5 2.15 28.65 19.52
C LYS A 5 1.89 27.57 18.47
N TRP A 6 0.78 27.62 17.74
CA TRP A 6 0.32 26.55 16.83
C TRP A 6 0.60 26.80 15.36
N MET A 7 1.26 27.87 15.00
CA MET A 7 1.48 28.24 13.58
C MET A 7 2.95 28.17 13.13
N LYS A 8 3.78 27.34 13.79
CA LYS A 8 5.12 27.03 13.28
C LYS A 8 5.24 25.52 13.14
N CYS A 9 5.43 25.08 11.88
CA CYS A 9 5.72 23.71 11.44
C CYS A 9 4.51 22.82 11.11
N ALA A 10 3.65 23.24 10.19
CA ALA A 10 2.96 22.29 9.31
C ALA A 10 3.90 21.86 8.18
N GLY A 11 5.11 21.39 8.51
CA GLY A 11 5.94 20.65 7.58
C GLY A 11 5.31 19.26 7.43
N LEU A 12 4.91 18.91 6.22
CA LEU A 12 4.55 17.53 5.89
C LEU A 12 5.62 16.61 6.47
N PRO A 13 5.24 15.57 7.22
CA PRO A 13 6.23 14.66 7.78
C PRO A 13 7.10 14.11 6.64
N LYS A 14 8.40 14.10 6.85
CA LYS A 14 9.42 13.77 5.82
C LYS A 14 9.16 12.45 5.10
N TRP A 15 8.45 11.51 5.71
CA TRP A 15 8.08 10.25 5.10
C TRP A 15 6.97 10.36 4.03
N VAL A 16 6.08 11.38 4.11
CA VAL A 16 5.10 11.66 3.04
C VAL A 16 5.85 12.13 1.79
N LEU A 17 6.86 12.99 1.95
CA LEU A 17 7.74 13.42 0.86
C LEU A 17 8.60 12.25 0.35
N PHE A 18 9.02 11.34 1.22
CA PHE A 18 9.76 10.14 0.85
C PHE A 18 8.90 9.15 0.07
N LEU A 19 7.64 8.92 0.48
CA LEU A 19 6.70 8.07 -0.26
C LEU A 19 6.42 8.63 -1.67
N THR A 20 6.22 9.95 -1.79
CA THR A 20 6.03 10.59 -3.09
C THR A 20 7.30 10.62 -3.93
N ALA A 21 8.46 10.86 -3.33
CA ALA A 21 9.75 10.83 -4.03
C ALA A 21 10.10 9.42 -4.52
N LEU A 22 9.87 8.38 -3.69
CA LEU A 22 10.09 6.99 -4.08
C LEU A 22 9.14 6.56 -5.20
N SER A 23 7.91 7.08 -5.22
CA SER A 23 6.94 6.82 -6.28
C SER A 23 7.30 7.49 -7.62
N LEU A 24 8.13 8.53 -7.60
CA LEU A 24 8.58 9.27 -8.79
C LEU A 24 9.93 8.79 -9.31
N ALA A 25 10.74 8.11 -8.49
CA ALA A 25 12.05 7.61 -8.90
C ALA A 25 11.89 6.46 -9.93
N PRO A 26 12.60 6.49 -11.05
CA PRO A 26 12.62 5.36 -11.97
C PRO A 26 13.31 4.17 -11.29
N PRO A 27 12.77 2.95 -11.36
CA PRO A 27 13.45 1.78 -10.84
C PRO A 27 14.73 1.54 -11.65
N VAL A 28 15.83 1.37 -10.95
CA VAL A 28 17.11 0.99 -11.55
C VAL A 28 16.97 -0.46 -12.03
N GLY A 29 16.93 -0.68 -13.34
CA GLY A 29 17.04 -2.01 -13.95
C GLY A 29 15.74 -2.74 -14.31
N ALA A 30 14.56 -2.13 -14.24
CA ALA A 30 13.35 -2.76 -14.78
C ALA A 30 13.30 -2.60 -16.31
N GLN A 31 13.74 -3.64 -17.04
CA GLN A 31 13.45 -3.74 -18.47
C GLN A 31 11.96 -4.05 -18.66
N ASP A 32 11.25 -3.18 -19.39
CA ASP A 32 9.93 -3.47 -19.94
C ASP A 32 10.12 -4.52 -21.06
N THR A 33 10.18 -5.80 -20.71
CA THR A 33 10.05 -6.89 -21.68
C THR A 33 8.57 -7.13 -21.92
N ASP A 34 8.00 -6.45 -22.90
CA ASP A 34 6.73 -6.86 -23.48
C ASP A 34 6.95 -8.21 -24.17
N PRO A 35 6.17 -9.26 -23.85
CA PRO A 35 6.19 -10.48 -24.64
C PRO A 35 5.65 -10.17 -26.04
N ALA A 36 6.48 -10.37 -27.06
CA ALA A 36 6.08 -10.28 -28.45
C ALA A 36 4.94 -11.26 -28.71
N VAL A 37 3.78 -10.73 -29.10
CA VAL A 37 2.66 -11.52 -29.62
C VAL A 37 3.04 -12.00 -31.01
N THR A 38 3.50 -13.25 -31.10
CA THR A 38 3.61 -13.95 -32.36
C THR A 38 2.22 -14.41 -32.80
N ALA A 39 1.80 -13.96 -33.97
CA ALA A 39 0.57 -14.40 -34.60
C ALA A 39 0.62 -15.93 -34.90
N PRO A 40 -0.48 -16.68 -34.69
CA PRO A 40 -0.51 -18.09 -34.99
C PRO A 40 -0.65 -18.33 -36.49
N GLY A 41 0.31 -19.09 -37.04
CA GLY A 41 0.18 -19.71 -38.35
C GLY A 41 -0.88 -20.80 -38.32
N ASP A 42 -1.65 -20.83 -39.37
CA ASP A 42 -2.72 -21.75 -39.70
C ASP A 42 -2.13 -23.17 -39.91
N GLU A 43 -2.43 -24.13 -39.01
CA GLU A 43 -2.32 -25.55 -39.34
C GLU A 43 -3.47 -26.34 -38.71
N SER A 44 -4.38 -26.73 -39.61
CA SER A 44 -5.42 -27.71 -39.44
C SER A 44 -4.83 -29.08 -39.02
N SER A 45 -5.02 -29.45 -37.75
CA SER A 45 -4.99 -30.87 -37.36
C SER A 45 -5.88 -31.09 -36.13
N SER A 46 -6.96 -31.81 -36.36
CA SER A 46 -7.98 -32.26 -35.42
C SER A 46 -7.38 -33.25 -34.37
N LYS A 47 -6.70 -32.68 -33.34
CA LYS A 47 -6.54 -33.34 -32.04
C LYS A 47 -6.99 -32.34 -30.97
N ARG A 48 -8.15 -32.67 -30.33
CA ARG A 48 -8.63 -31.94 -29.17
C ARG A 48 -7.47 -31.83 -28.16
N PRO A 49 -6.98 -30.62 -27.84
CA PRO A 49 -5.92 -30.52 -26.85
C PRO A 49 -6.40 -31.12 -25.53
N PRO A 50 -5.51 -31.75 -24.73
CA PRO A 50 -5.90 -32.18 -23.41
C PRO A 50 -6.51 -31.02 -22.67
N ALA A 51 -7.65 -31.25 -21.99
CA ALA A 51 -8.30 -30.24 -21.17
C ALA A 51 -7.24 -29.66 -20.22
N VAL A 52 -6.86 -28.41 -20.45
CA VAL A 52 -5.98 -27.68 -19.54
C VAL A 52 -6.81 -27.55 -18.26
N GLU A 53 -6.47 -28.39 -17.28
CA GLU A 53 -7.06 -28.32 -15.96
C GLU A 53 -6.65 -26.97 -15.38
N PHE A 54 -7.57 -26.01 -15.42
CA PHE A 54 -7.37 -24.68 -14.83
C PHE A 54 -7.28 -24.87 -13.32
N GLU A 55 -6.07 -25.00 -12.79
CA GLU A 55 -5.89 -24.86 -11.35
C GLU A 55 -6.50 -23.51 -10.92
N PRO A 56 -7.39 -23.53 -9.91
CA PRO A 56 -7.98 -22.26 -9.43
C PRO A 56 -6.85 -21.37 -8.94
N ALA A 57 -6.76 -20.18 -9.51
CA ALA A 57 -5.72 -19.20 -9.20
C ALA A 57 -5.69 -18.93 -7.68
N ARG A 58 -4.65 -19.41 -7.02
CA ARG A 58 -4.47 -19.32 -5.55
C ARG A 58 -3.86 -17.97 -5.18
N PHE A 59 -4.18 -17.51 -3.96
CA PHE A 59 -3.55 -16.34 -3.38
C PHE A 59 -2.04 -16.58 -3.17
N ASP A 60 -1.21 -15.65 -3.62
CA ASP A 60 0.24 -15.71 -3.41
C ASP A 60 0.60 -15.20 -2.01
N TRP A 61 0.59 -16.13 -1.04
CA TRP A 61 0.98 -15.87 0.34
C TRP A 61 2.44 -15.45 0.48
N GLY A 62 3.33 -16.04 -0.32
CA GLY A 62 4.77 -15.76 -0.29
C GLY A 62 5.05 -14.32 -0.70
N GLY A 63 4.55 -13.92 -1.87
CA GLY A 63 4.69 -12.56 -2.37
C GLY A 63 4.06 -11.52 -1.46
N ALA A 64 2.83 -11.76 -0.99
CA ALA A 64 2.14 -10.83 -0.09
C ALA A 64 2.87 -10.65 1.25
N SER A 65 3.37 -11.74 1.85
CA SER A 65 4.11 -11.68 3.11
C SER A 65 5.46 -10.98 2.94
N GLN A 66 6.21 -11.28 1.88
CA GLN A 66 7.49 -10.63 1.59
C GLN A 66 7.33 -9.12 1.39
N GLN A 67 6.34 -8.71 0.60
CA GLN A 67 6.05 -7.30 0.34
C GLN A 67 5.59 -6.57 1.61
N SER A 68 4.75 -7.22 2.43
CA SER A 68 4.32 -6.67 3.72
C SER A 68 5.50 -6.52 4.69
N PHE A 69 6.40 -7.49 4.76
CA PHE A 69 7.60 -7.41 5.58
C PHE A 69 8.55 -6.31 5.08
N LEU A 70 8.73 -6.18 3.77
CA LEU A 70 9.52 -5.08 3.19
C LEU A 70 8.91 -3.72 3.54
N PHE A 71 7.60 -3.59 3.42
CA PHE A 71 6.88 -2.35 3.79
C PHE A 71 7.05 -2.02 5.28
N LEU A 72 6.89 -3.01 6.15
CA LEU A 72 7.12 -2.88 7.58
C LEU A 72 8.56 -2.43 7.88
N THR A 73 9.55 -3.02 7.21
CA THR A 73 10.96 -2.67 7.37
C THR A 73 11.25 -1.23 6.94
N VAL A 74 10.67 -0.78 5.82
CA VAL A 74 10.80 0.61 5.37
C VAL A 74 10.22 1.57 6.41
N GLN A 75 9.04 1.28 6.94
CA GLN A 75 8.38 2.12 7.94
C GLN A 75 9.18 2.19 9.25
N HIS A 76 9.64 1.06 9.77
CA HIS A 76 10.46 1.04 10.98
C HIS A 76 11.85 1.66 10.73
N GLY A 77 12.43 1.49 9.55
CA GLY A 77 13.66 2.18 9.16
C GLY A 77 13.53 3.71 9.25
N LEU A 78 12.39 4.26 8.79
CA LEU A 78 12.08 5.68 8.94
C LEU A 78 11.86 6.08 10.41
N ARG A 79 11.24 5.22 11.22
CA ARG A 79 11.07 5.44 12.66
C ARG A 79 12.41 5.53 13.39
N ILE A 80 13.38 4.71 13.05
CA ILE A 80 14.74 4.72 13.64
C ILE A 80 15.44 6.08 13.42
N THR A 81 15.09 6.84 12.39
CA THR A 81 15.64 8.20 12.19
C THR A 81 15.12 9.21 13.21
N GLN A 82 14.03 8.91 13.92
CA GLN A 82 13.43 9.82 14.90
C GLN A 82 14.17 9.75 16.23
N LYS A 83 14.43 10.93 16.85
CA LYS A 83 15.11 11.04 18.15
C LYS A 83 14.37 10.26 19.24
N LYS A 84 13.03 10.35 19.27
CA LYS A 84 12.16 9.65 20.22
C LYS A 84 12.43 8.14 20.21
N THR A 85 12.49 7.53 19.04
CA THR A 85 12.73 6.09 18.87
C THR A 85 14.14 5.69 19.34
N ARG A 86 15.17 6.47 18.96
CA ARG A 86 16.55 6.17 19.34
C ARG A 86 16.81 6.26 20.84
N GLN A 87 16.06 7.06 21.58
CA GLN A 87 16.18 7.17 23.03
C GLN A 87 15.67 5.93 23.76
N GLU A 88 14.85 5.11 23.12
CA GLU A 88 14.27 3.90 23.69
C GLU A 88 15.08 2.63 23.35
N PHE A 89 16.16 2.75 22.57
CA PHE A 89 17.06 1.63 22.31
C PHE A 89 17.87 1.27 23.58
N GLY A 90 17.97 -0.03 23.85
CA GLY A 90 18.78 -0.53 24.97
C GLY A 90 17.98 -1.04 26.17
N GLY A 91 16.65 -1.03 26.10
CA GLY A 91 15.77 -1.65 27.09
C GLY A 91 15.67 -3.18 26.98
N ALA A 92 14.94 -3.80 27.91
CA ALA A 92 14.62 -5.22 27.87
C ALA A 92 13.54 -5.49 26.80
N PHE A 93 13.97 -5.74 25.56
CA PHE A 93 13.13 -5.84 24.36
C PHE A 93 11.79 -6.57 24.58
N PHE A 94 11.83 -7.83 25.04
CA PHE A 94 10.61 -8.61 25.28
C PHE A 94 9.79 -8.12 26.47
N GLY A 95 10.47 -7.65 27.53
CA GLY A 95 9.79 -7.09 28.70
C GLY A 95 9.10 -5.76 28.38
N ASP A 96 9.73 -4.94 27.59
CA ASP A 96 9.19 -3.66 27.12
C ASP A 96 8.03 -3.87 26.16
N TRP A 97 8.19 -4.78 25.20
CA TRP A 97 7.11 -5.19 24.31
C TRP A 97 5.87 -5.69 25.08
N ALA A 98 6.06 -6.63 26.01
CA ALA A 98 4.96 -7.16 26.81
C ALA A 98 4.25 -6.09 27.65
N ARG A 99 4.98 -5.11 28.19
CA ARG A 99 4.40 -3.96 28.88
C ARG A 99 3.62 -3.05 27.96
N SER A 100 4.16 -2.75 26.79
CA SER A 100 3.52 -1.90 25.79
C SER A 100 2.20 -2.51 25.30
N VAL A 101 2.20 -3.80 24.97
CA VAL A 101 0.99 -4.51 24.54
C VAL A 101 -0.10 -4.52 25.63
N ARG A 102 0.31 -4.72 26.91
CA ARG A 102 -0.62 -4.66 28.05
C ARG A 102 -1.12 -3.25 28.36
N GLY A 103 -0.35 -2.24 27.98
CA GLY A 103 -0.69 -0.82 28.19
C GLY A 103 -1.61 -0.23 27.14
N VAL A 104 -1.94 -0.99 26.07
CA VAL A 104 -2.89 -0.54 25.04
C VAL A 104 -4.28 -0.42 25.62
N GLY A 105 -4.89 0.75 25.45
CA GLY A 105 -6.25 1.00 25.94
C GLY A 105 -6.73 2.42 25.64
N GLY A 106 -8.03 2.58 25.55
CA GLY A 106 -8.65 3.83 25.13
C GLY A 106 -8.63 4.02 23.61
N TRP A 107 -9.11 5.16 23.14
CA TRP A 107 -9.16 5.47 21.72
C TRP A 107 -7.89 6.17 21.24
N ASN A 108 -7.48 7.23 21.95
CA ASN A 108 -6.38 8.11 21.57
C ASN A 108 -5.02 7.52 21.97
N ASP A 109 -4.06 7.60 21.08
CA ASP A 109 -2.66 7.17 21.27
C ASP A 109 -1.69 8.35 21.51
N GLY A 110 -2.19 9.59 21.41
CA GLY A 110 -1.41 10.81 21.58
C GLY A 110 -0.76 11.32 20.29
N ASP A 111 -0.93 10.66 19.17
CA ASP A 111 -0.44 11.12 17.89
C ASP A 111 -1.33 12.23 17.28
N SER A 112 -0.83 12.91 16.26
CA SER A 112 -1.55 14.00 15.61
C SER A 112 -2.75 13.50 14.81
N ILE A 113 -3.78 14.34 14.64
CA ILE A 113 -4.93 14.06 13.75
C ILE A 113 -4.44 13.66 12.34
N PHE A 114 -3.38 14.31 11.85
CA PHE A 114 -2.82 13.96 10.55
C PHE A 114 -2.27 12.54 10.53
N THR A 115 -1.54 12.12 11.57
CA THR A 115 -1.01 10.75 11.68
C THR A 115 -2.15 9.75 11.67
N ASN A 116 -3.11 9.89 12.59
CA ASN A 116 -4.15 8.90 12.81
C ASN A 116 -5.18 8.84 11.66
N TYR A 117 -5.53 9.98 11.06
CA TYR A 117 -6.64 10.03 10.09
C TYR A 117 -6.21 10.24 8.63
N ILE A 118 -4.92 10.44 8.36
CA ILE A 118 -4.39 10.54 7.00
C ILE A 118 -3.28 9.49 6.78
N ALA A 119 -2.26 9.49 7.64
CA ALA A 119 -1.09 8.64 7.44
C ALA A 119 -1.40 7.16 7.64
N HIS A 120 -2.15 6.79 8.69
CA HIS A 120 -2.57 5.42 8.94
C HIS A 120 -3.54 4.88 7.88
N PRO A 121 -4.57 5.61 7.40
CA PRO A 121 -5.33 5.25 6.20
C PRO A 121 -4.46 5.00 4.96
N MET A 122 -3.44 5.83 4.71
CA MET A 122 -2.52 5.59 3.59
C MET A 122 -1.71 4.30 3.77
N GLN A 123 -1.25 4.01 4.97
CA GLN A 123 -0.61 2.74 5.31
C GLN A 123 -1.55 1.55 5.07
N GLY A 124 -2.80 1.67 5.53
CA GLY A 124 -3.85 0.68 5.30
C GLY A 124 -4.13 0.45 3.82
N GLY A 125 -4.15 1.51 3.02
CA GLY A 125 -4.32 1.44 1.58
C GLY A 125 -3.17 0.72 0.88
N VAL A 126 -1.90 1.03 1.22
CA VAL A 126 -0.73 0.32 0.67
C VAL A 126 -0.77 -1.16 1.01
N SER A 127 -1.00 -1.51 2.28
CA SER A 127 -1.08 -2.90 2.71
C SER A 127 -2.25 -3.65 2.06
N GLY A 128 -3.39 -3.00 1.87
CA GLY A 128 -4.53 -3.56 1.15
C GLY A 128 -4.23 -3.77 -0.34
N PHE A 129 -3.52 -2.86 -1.01
CA PHE A 129 -3.07 -3.07 -2.39
C PHE A 129 -2.06 -4.21 -2.50
N ILE A 130 -1.21 -4.44 -1.52
CA ILE A 130 -0.36 -5.64 -1.49
C ILE A 130 -1.23 -6.90 -1.57
N GLN A 131 -2.29 -7.00 -0.76
CA GLN A 131 -3.22 -8.13 -0.82
C GLN A 131 -3.89 -8.26 -2.19
N ILE A 132 -4.44 -7.16 -2.74
CA ILE A 132 -5.14 -7.16 -4.02
C ILE A 132 -4.22 -7.61 -5.16
N GLN A 133 -2.98 -7.14 -5.19
CA GLN A 133 -2.01 -7.44 -6.23
C GLN A 133 -1.50 -8.89 -6.20
N ASN A 134 -1.55 -9.56 -5.06
CA ASN A 134 -1.17 -10.95 -4.87
C ASN A 134 -2.39 -11.91 -4.92
N ASP A 135 -3.61 -11.39 -5.13
CA ASP A 135 -4.82 -12.20 -5.30
C ASP A 135 -5.28 -12.18 -6.78
N PRO A 136 -5.03 -13.25 -7.55
CA PRO A 136 -5.45 -13.33 -8.94
C PRO A 136 -6.95 -13.10 -9.16
N ARG A 137 -7.77 -13.39 -8.13
CA ARG A 137 -9.23 -13.18 -8.17
C ARG A 137 -9.63 -11.71 -7.99
N GLY A 138 -8.71 -10.84 -7.56
CA GLY A 138 -8.98 -9.46 -7.18
C GLY A 138 -8.21 -8.41 -7.96
N ARG A 139 -6.97 -8.72 -8.40
CA ARG A 139 -6.04 -7.73 -8.98
C ARG A 139 -6.52 -7.09 -10.28
N ASN A 140 -7.35 -7.83 -11.05
CA ASN A 140 -7.87 -7.39 -12.34
C ASN A 140 -9.29 -6.80 -12.25
N LEU A 141 -9.87 -6.70 -11.04
CA LEU A 141 -11.20 -6.15 -10.85
C LEU A 141 -11.16 -4.62 -10.81
N GLU A 142 -11.99 -4.01 -11.65
CA GLU A 142 -12.23 -2.56 -11.63
C GLU A 142 -13.39 -2.23 -10.69
N LEU A 143 -13.45 -0.98 -10.22
CA LEU A 143 -14.56 -0.50 -9.39
C LEU A 143 -15.90 -0.81 -10.03
N GLY A 144 -16.78 -1.47 -9.31
CA GLY A 144 -18.11 -1.86 -9.77
C GLY A 144 -19.04 -2.15 -8.60
N LYS A 145 -20.28 -2.49 -8.94
CA LYS A 145 -21.29 -2.96 -7.96
C LYS A 145 -21.21 -4.46 -7.72
N ASP A 146 -20.31 -5.15 -8.42
CA ASP A 146 -20.20 -6.59 -8.43
C ASP A 146 -19.72 -7.13 -7.07
N ARG A 147 -20.31 -8.22 -6.65
CA ARG A 147 -19.93 -8.92 -5.42
C ARG A 147 -18.45 -9.33 -5.42
N ALA A 148 -17.89 -9.68 -6.59
CA ALA A 148 -16.49 -10.05 -6.72
C ALA A 148 -15.56 -8.89 -6.35
N TYR A 149 -15.85 -7.66 -6.82
CA TYR A 149 -15.11 -6.45 -6.46
C TYR A 149 -15.12 -6.23 -4.94
N TRP A 150 -16.29 -6.17 -4.33
CA TRP A 150 -16.41 -5.89 -2.90
C TRP A 150 -15.80 -6.98 -2.03
N ASN A 151 -15.94 -8.25 -2.40
CA ASN A 151 -15.25 -9.35 -1.71
C ASN A 151 -13.72 -9.21 -1.76
N SER A 152 -13.17 -8.75 -2.89
CA SER A 152 -11.74 -8.47 -3.00
C SER A 152 -11.33 -7.34 -2.05
N ARG A 153 -12.09 -6.25 -1.97
CA ARG A 153 -11.77 -5.10 -1.10
C ARG A 153 -11.96 -5.42 0.38
N LEU A 154 -12.92 -6.29 0.72
CA LEU A 154 -13.07 -6.80 2.09
C LEU A 154 -11.90 -7.73 2.50
N ARG A 155 -11.36 -8.53 1.58
CA ARG A 155 -10.11 -9.27 1.86
C ARG A 155 -8.92 -8.34 2.08
N ALA A 156 -8.84 -7.26 1.31
CA ALA A 156 -7.82 -6.22 1.51
C ALA A 156 -7.97 -5.51 2.85
N LEU A 157 -9.20 -5.21 3.29
CA LEU A 157 -9.48 -4.70 4.63
C LEU A 157 -8.97 -5.66 5.72
N GLY A 158 -9.28 -6.96 5.60
CA GLY A 158 -8.79 -7.99 6.54
C GLY A 158 -7.27 -8.06 6.59
N TRP A 159 -6.61 -8.00 5.43
CA TRP A 159 -5.15 -7.95 5.36
C TRP A 159 -4.58 -6.70 6.01
N ALA A 160 -5.17 -5.52 5.75
CA ALA A 160 -4.76 -4.27 6.36
C ALA A 160 -4.96 -4.27 7.89
N ALA A 161 -5.99 -4.94 8.40
CA ALA A 161 -6.20 -5.10 9.84
C ALA A 161 -5.11 -5.98 10.48
N ILE A 162 -4.73 -7.10 9.84
CA ILE A 162 -3.63 -7.94 10.30
C ILE A 162 -2.32 -7.17 10.24
N TYR A 163 -2.07 -6.44 9.15
CA TYR A 163 -0.87 -5.62 8.99
C TYR A 163 -0.78 -4.53 10.07
N SER A 164 -1.86 -3.78 10.31
CA SER A 164 -1.92 -2.75 11.34
C SER A 164 -1.67 -3.33 12.73
N THR A 165 -2.27 -4.48 13.05
CA THR A 165 -2.02 -5.17 14.33
C THR A 165 -0.55 -5.58 14.47
N GLN A 166 0.06 -6.10 13.41
CA GLN A 166 1.49 -6.44 13.41
C GLN A 166 2.36 -5.18 13.57
N PHE A 167 2.01 -4.09 12.90
CA PHE A 167 2.74 -2.83 12.96
C PHE A 167 2.72 -2.21 14.36
N GLU A 168 1.55 -2.23 15.03
CA GLU A 168 1.35 -1.63 16.35
C GLU A 168 1.80 -2.55 17.49
N LEU A 169 1.44 -3.82 17.44
CA LEU A 169 1.48 -4.74 18.57
C LEU A 169 2.31 -6.01 18.36
N GLY A 170 2.76 -6.28 17.15
CA GLY A 170 3.50 -7.50 16.84
C GLY A 170 4.92 -7.51 17.44
N PRO A 171 5.64 -8.63 17.30
CA PRO A 171 7.03 -8.74 17.78
C PRO A 171 8.01 -7.80 17.07
N TYR A 172 7.70 -7.42 15.82
CA TYR A 172 8.45 -6.41 15.07
C TYR A 172 7.51 -5.22 14.81
N SER A 173 7.30 -4.41 15.85
CA SER A 173 6.28 -3.35 15.89
C SER A 173 6.76 -2.10 16.60
N GLU A 174 5.93 -1.08 16.64
CA GLU A 174 6.15 0.13 17.44
C GLU A 174 6.23 -0.17 18.92
N SER A 175 5.40 -1.08 19.42
CA SER A 175 5.47 -1.54 20.80
C SER A 175 6.81 -2.20 21.12
N ALA A 176 7.34 -3.01 20.20
CA ALA A 176 8.64 -3.68 20.39
C ALA A 176 9.82 -2.71 20.35
N ILE A 177 9.75 -1.66 19.52
CA ILE A 177 10.79 -0.63 19.42
C ILE A 177 10.71 0.36 20.60
N GLY A 178 9.64 0.29 21.41
CA GLY A 178 9.50 1.06 22.65
C GLY A 178 8.85 2.42 22.52
N ASN A 179 8.13 2.68 21.44
CA ASN A 179 7.45 3.96 21.22
C ASN A 179 6.04 4.01 21.77
N VAL A 180 5.30 2.91 21.69
CA VAL A 180 3.87 2.85 21.95
C VAL A 180 3.59 2.03 23.21
N GLY A 181 2.67 2.51 24.04
CA GLY A 181 2.21 1.79 25.22
C GLY A 181 3.11 1.80 26.45
N LYS A 182 4.36 2.28 26.37
CA LYS A 182 5.23 2.42 27.55
C LYS A 182 4.77 3.53 28.51
N LYS A 183 4.21 4.60 27.97
CA LYS A 183 3.62 5.69 28.76
C LYS A 183 2.10 5.61 28.66
N LYS A 184 1.41 5.84 29.80
CA LYS A 184 -0.05 5.90 29.83
C LYS A 184 -0.55 6.91 28.78
N GLY A 185 -1.47 6.48 27.90
CA GLY A 185 -2.05 7.31 26.82
C GLY A 185 -1.26 7.35 25.52
N THR A 186 -0.26 6.45 25.33
CA THR A 186 0.51 6.32 24.08
C THR A 186 0.25 5.00 23.35
N GLY A 187 -0.80 4.26 23.70
CA GLY A 187 -1.22 3.03 23.04
C GLY A 187 -2.73 3.02 22.89
N GLY A 188 -3.24 3.69 21.87
CA GLY A 188 -4.68 3.76 21.56
C GLY A 188 -5.13 2.69 20.57
N LEU A 189 -6.45 2.49 20.50
CA LEU A 189 -7.08 1.58 19.55
C LEU A 189 -7.36 2.26 18.20
N VAL A 190 -7.13 3.57 18.09
CA VAL A 190 -7.43 4.37 16.90
C VAL A 190 -6.78 3.79 15.66
N ASP A 191 -5.51 3.41 15.73
CA ASP A 191 -4.76 2.94 14.57
C ASP A 191 -5.18 1.53 14.13
N LEU A 192 -5.57 0.68 15.09
CA LEU A 192 -6.10 -0.65 14.78
C LEU A 192 -7.43 -0.61 14.02
N VAL A 193 -8.19 0.49 14.17
CA VAL A 193 -9.47 0.68 13.49
C VAL A 193 -9.35 1.57 12.26
N VAL A 194 -8.69 2.72 12.40
CA VAL A 194 -8.64 3.74 11.33
C VAL A 194 -7.72 3.31 10.19
N THR A 195 -6.62 2.61 10.47
CA THR A 195 -5.74 2.08 9.43
C THR A 195 -6.48 1.17 8.44
N PRO A 196 -7.15 0.09 8.86
CA PRO A 196 -7.83 -0.78 7.91
C PRO A 196 -9.08 -0.14 7.29
N THR A 197 -9.92 0.55 8.07
CA THR A 197 -11.17 1.12 7.56
C THR A 197 -10.92 2.32 6.65
N GLY A 198 -10.05 3.23 7.05
CA GLY A 198 -9.60 4.35 6.24
C GLY A 198 -8.81 3.87 5.01
N GLY A 199 -8.01 2.81 5.17
CA GLY A 199 -7.31 2.15 4.07
C GLY A 199 -8.25 1.60 3.02
N LEU A 200 -9.35 0.95 3.42
CA LEU A 200 -10.39 0.53 2.47
C LEU A 200 -10.99 1.74 1.74
N GLY A 201 -11.31 2.81 2.46
CA GLY A 201 -11.82 4.05 1.85
C GLY A 201 -10.84 4.63 0.83
N ALA A 202 -9.55 4.63 1.15
CA ALA A 202 -8.49 5.13 0.26
C ALA A 202 -8.32 4.24 -0.99
N ILE A 203 -8.39 2.91 -0.86
CA ILE A 203 -8.38 1.97 -1.99
C ILE A 203 -9.56 2.23 -2.94
N VAL A 204 -10.77 2.36 -2.39
CA VAL A 204 -11.96 2.63 -3.19
C VAL A 204 -11.88 4.00 -3.89
N ALA A 205 -11.33 5.00 -3.20
CA ALA A 205 -11.10 6.33 -3.78
C ALA A 205 -10.08 6.28 -4.93
N GLU A 206 -8.96 5.57 -4.77
CA GLU A 206 -7.99 5.37 -5.86
C GLU A 206 -8.58 4.58 -7.03
N ASP A 207 -9.38 3.54 -6.76
CA ASP A 207 -10.09 2.79 -7.81
C ASP A 207 -11.07 3.68 -8.57
N TRP A 208 -11.77 4.57 -7.86
CA TRP A 208 -12.68 5.55 -8.46
C TRP A 208 -11.91 6.56 -9.32
N LEU A 209 -10.83 7.12 -8.79
CA LEU A 209 -9.95 8.03 -9.52
C LEU A 209 -9.37 7.35 -10.76
N ASP A 210 -8.90 6.10 -10.64
CA ASP A 210 -8.34 5.35 -11.76
C ASP A 210 -9.35 5.13 -12.88
N ARG A 211 -10.60 4.75 -12.51
CA ARG A 211 -11.67 4.48 -13.48
C ARG A 211 -12.21 5.74 -14.16
N PHE A 212 -12.49 6.80 -13.39
CA PHE A 212 -13.27 7.94 -13.90
C PHE A 212 -12.41 9.17 -14.25
N VAL A 213 -11.22 9.29 -13.68
CA VAL A 213 -10.33 10.43 -13.89
C VAL A 213 -9.10 10.02 -14.68
N VAL A 214 -8.30 9.09 -14.17
CA VAL A 214 -6.99 8.74 -14.75
C VAL A 214 -7.16 8.21 -16.17
N ARG A 215 -8.10 7.28 -16.39
CA ARG A 215 -8.37 6.72 -17.72
C ARG A 215 -8.68 7.81 -18.75
N LYS A 216 -9.56 8.76 -18.42
CA LYS A 216 -9.88 9.89 -19.31
C LYS A 216 -8.72 10.82 -19.58
N LEU A 217 -7.88 11.05 -18.56
CA LEU A 217 -6.66 11.85 -18.69
C LEU A 217 -5.60 11.14 -19.54
N GLU A 218 -5.47 9.82 -19.43
CA GLU A 218 -4.59 9.00 -20.25
C GLU A 218 -5.00 9.04 -21.73
N GLU A 219 -6.29 8.90 -22.03
CA GLU A 219 -6.83 8.96 -23.40
C GLU A 219 -6.52 10.31 -24.08
N ARG A 220 -6.44 11.38 -23.29
CA ARG A 220 -6.14 12.76 -23.75
C ARG A 220 -4.67 13.13 -23.64
N ALA A 221 -3.83 12.29 -23.05
CA ALA A 221 -2.50 12.68 -22.61
C ALA A 221 -1.53 13.02 -23.75
N GLY A 222 -1.71 12.51 -24.97
CA GLY A 222 -0.80 12.74 -26.10
C GLY A 222 0.64 12.24 -25.88
N SER A 223 1.04 11.86 -24.68
CA SER A 223 2.36 11.31 -24.38
C SER A 223 2.35 10.30 -23.23
N ARG A 224 3.25 9.28 -23.33
CA ARG A 224 3.44 8.27 -22.26
C ARG A 224 3.88 8.92 -20.92
N GLY A 225 4.66 10.00 -20.97
CA GLY A 225 5.11 10.70 -19.76
C GLY A 225 3.95 11.28 -18.95
N LYS A 226 3.00 11.95 -19.61
CA LYS A 226 1.78 12.47 -18.97
C LYS A 226 0.92 11.34 -18.39
N ALA A 227 0.75 10.25 -19.12
CA ALA A 227 -0.01 9.09 -18.63
C ALA A 227 0.63 8.47 -17.38
N ARG A 228 1.97 8.29 -17.35
CA ARG A 228 2.72 7.85 -16.15
C ARG A 228 2.50 8.78 -14.97
N PHE A 229 2.61 10.08 -15.20
CA PHE A 229 2.39 11.11 -14.17
C PHE A 229 1.00 11.01 -13.56
N TYR A 230 -0.07 10.91 -14.37
CA TYR A 230 -1.42 10.79 -13.86
C TYR A 230 -1.62 9.52 -13.02
N ARG A 231 -1.08 8.37 -13.47
CA ARG A 231 -1.14 7.11 -12.70
C ARG A 231 -0.48 7.21 -11.33
N VAL A 232 0.63 7.91 -11.23
CA VAL A 232 1.39 8.05 -9.97
C VAL A 232 0.70 9.03 -9.03
N VAL A 233 0.32 10.19 -9.55
CA VAL A 233 -0.25 11.28 -8.72
C VAL A 233 -1.62 10.91 -8.15
N PHE A 234 -2.47 10.28 -8.94
CA PHE A 234 -3.83 9.94 -8.51
C PHE A 234 -3.95 8.55 -7.86
N ASN A 235 -2.92 7.72 -7.91
CA ASN A 235 -2.92 6.41 -7.25
C ASN A 235 -1.59 6.16 -6.51
N PRO A 236 -1.23 6.98 -5.52
CA PRO A 236 0.07 6.90 -4.85
C PRO A 236 0.23 5.59 -4.04
N GLN A 237 -0.82 5.09 -3.39
CA GLN A 237 -0.75 3.89 -2.58
C GLN A 237 -0.58 2.64 -3.44
N ARG A 238 -1.34 2.54 -4.54
CA ARG A 238 -1.16 1.49 -5.55
C ARG A 238 0.23 1.56 -6.16
N GLY A 239 0.71 2.77 -6.48
CA GLY A 239 2.06 3.01 -7.01
C GLY A 239 3.14 2.52 -6.05
N PHE A 240 2.99 2.79 -4.76
CA PHE A 240 3.93 2.32 -3.75
C PHE A 240 3.89 0.78 -3.60
N ALA A 241 2.69 0.19 -3.58
CA ALA A 241 2.55 -1.27 -3.55
C ALA A 241 3.16 -1.95 -4.80
N ASN A 242 3.11 -1.29 -5.98
CA ASN A 242 3.82 -1.76 -7.17
C ASN A 242 5.34 -1.80 -6.97
N LEU A 243 5.92 -0.78 -6.34
CA LEU A 243 7.37 -0.78 -6.03
C LEU A 243 7.75 -1.95 -5.13
N LEU A 244 6.94 -2.25 -4.13
CA LEU A 244 7.20 -3.36 -3.20
C LEU A 244 7.20 -4.74 -3.89
N ARG A 245 6.51 -4.89 -5.01
CA ARG A 245 6.54 -6.10 -5.85
C ARG A 245 7.51 -6.01 -7.06
N GLY A 246 8.41 -5.02 -7.07
CA GLY A 246 9.40 -4.84 -8.13
C GLY A 246 8.83 -4.35 -9.47
N LYS A 247 7.64 -3.72 -9.46
CA LYS A 247 7.03 -3.12 -10.64
C LYS A 247 7.17 -1.60 -10.61
N VAL A 248 7.08 -0.97 -11.78
CA VAL A 248 7.06 0.49 -11.87
C VAL A 248 5.80 1.08 -11.22
N PRO A 249 5.85 2.28 -10.59
CA PRO A 249 4.70 2.83 -9.86
C PRO A 249 3.43 2.98 -10.70
N TRP A 250 3.59 3.26 -11.98
CA TRP A 250 2.48 3.43 -12.94
C TRP A 250 1.97 2.13 -13.54
N HIS A 251 2.49 0.95 -13.12
CA HIS A 251 2.02 -0.35 -13.63
C HIS A 251 0.53 -0.56 -13.32
N ARG A 252 -0.17 -1.15 -14.29
CA ARG A 252 -1.56 -1.63 -14.16
C ARG A 252 -1.65 -3.03 -14.72
N ASP A 253 -2.17 -3.95 -13.93
CA ASP A 253 -2.39 -5.33 -14.36
C ASP A 253 -3.52 -5.43 -15.40
N THR A 254 -4.41 -4.42 -15.45
CA THR A 254 -5.59 -4.40 -16.32
C THR A 254 -5.38 -3.72 -17.67
N ARG A 255 -4.36 -2.85 -17.79
CA ARG A 255 -4.13 -2.09 -19.02
C ARG A 255 -2.69 -1.61 -19.19
N PRO A 256 -2.11 -1.74 -20.42
CA PRO A 256 -0.81 -1.14 -20.75
C PRO A 256 -0.89 0.39 -20.74
N LEU A 257 0.25 1.05 -20.86
CA LEU A 257 0.28 2.49 -21.16
C LEU A 257 -0.24 2.74 -22.59
N PRO A 258 -0.93 3.87 -22.84
CA PRO A 258 -1.35 4.24 -24.18
C PRO A 258 -0.15 4.27 -25.14
N GLU A 259 -0.38 3.81 -26.35
CA GLU A 259 0.61 3.93 -27.43
C GLU A 259 0.87 5.41 -27.73
N ARG A 260 2.11 5.70 -28.14
CA ARG A 260 2.48 7.04 -28.58
C ARG A 260 1.66 7.33 -29.86
N LYS A 261 0.81 8.35 -29.81
CA LYS A 261 0.25 8.87 -31.08
C LYS A 261 1.43 9.48 -31.82
N GLU A 262 1.82 8.89 -32.92
CA GLU A 262 2.77 9.51 -33.83
C GLU A 262 2.13 10.79 -34.38
N PRO A 263 2.92 11.87 -34.52
CA PRO A 263 2.44 13.15 -35.02
C PRO A 263 1.99 13.06 -36.49
#